data_c34251a93082ea6802aac0810a0ef1b8
#
_entry.id   c34251a93082ea6802aac0810a0ef1b8
#
_cell.length_a   1.000
_cell.length_b   1.000
_cell.length_c   1.000
_cell.angle_alpha   90.00
_cell.angle_beta   90.00
_cell.angle_gamma   90.00
#
_symmetry.space_group_name_H-M   'P 1'
#
loop_
_entity.id
_entity.type
_entity.pdbx_description
1 polymer ?
#
loop_
_entity_poly.entity_id
_entity_poly.type
_entity_poly.pdbx_seq_one_letter_code
_entity_poly.pdbx_strand_id
1 'polypeptide(L)'
;MANPSKAKGTDWEMRVLRFLASYGLDVQRMPPAGSLDVGDLQLTDKDGDRWVIECKATKAIDLAGGMNELRVEQQRAGAPFGALIIKRRNHDTSRGYVVIDLGDFAATVSDEVL
;
A
#
# COMPACT_ATOMS: atom_id res chain seq x y z
N MET A 1 -6.10 -26.64 5.69
CA MET A 1 -6.32 -25.70 6.79
C MET A 1 -5.87 -24.31 6.39
N ALA A 2 -6.66 -23.30 6.71
CA ALA A 2 -6.26 -21.92 6.43
C ALA A 2 -5.07 -21.52 7.31
N ASN A 3 -4.10 -20.84 6.71
CA ASN A 3 -2.98 -20.26 7.43
C ASN A 3 -3.45 -18.98 8.15
N PRO A 4 -3.44 -18.92 9.50
CA PRO A 4 -3.93 -17.73 10.22
C PRO A 4 -3.20 -16.44 9.85
N SER A 5 -1.90 -16.49 9.56
CA SER A 5 -1.12 -15.31 9.15
C SER A 5 -1.57 -14.80 7.79
N LYS A 6 -1.86 -15.71 6.86
CA LYS A 6 -2.38 -15.35 5.53
C LYS A 6 -3.78 -14.75 5.63
N ALA A 7 -4.64 -15.32 6.49
CA ALA A 7 -5.99 -14.80 6.72
C ALA A 7 -5.96 -13.38 7.31
N LYS A 8 -5.06 -13.11 8.26
CA LYS A 8 -4.87 -11.78 8.85
C LYS A 8 -4.39 -10.76 7.81
N GLY A 9 -3.47 -11.17 6.94
CA GLY A 9 -2.99 -10.32 5.86
C GLY A 9 -4.09 -9.95 4.89
N THR A 10 -4.88 -10.93 4.46
CA THR A 10 -6.01 -10.70 3.57
C THR A 10 -7.08 -9.81 4.21
N ASP A 11 -7.38 -10.03 5.48
CA ASP A 11 -8.33 -9.19 6.22
C ASP A 11 -7.89 -7.73 6.24
N TRP A 12 -6.61 -7.48 6.53
CA TRP A 12 -6.07 -6.13 6.57
C TRP A 12 -6.12 -5.47 5.18
N GLU A 13 -5.71 -6.17 4.12
CA GLU A 13 -5.82 -5.68 2.75
C GLU A 13 -7.23 -5.24 2.41
N MET A 14 -8.22 -6.06 2.74
CA MET A 14 -9.62 -5.75 2.45
C MET A 14 -10.14 -4.57 3.25
N ARG A 15 -9.71 -4.43 4.50
CA ARG A 15 -10.06 -3.26 5.32
C ARG A 15 -9.48 -1.98 4.75
N VAL A 16 -8.23 -2.01 4.32
CA VAL A 16 -7.57 -0.86 3.70
C VAL A 16 -8.29 -0.49 2.41
N LEU A 17 -8.57 -1.48 1.57
CA LEU A 17 -9.28 -1.25 0.31
C LEU A 17 -10.63 -0.56 0.55
N ARG A 18 -11.44 -1.11 1.44
CA ARG A 18 -12.76 -0.55 1.75
C ARG A 18 -12.68 0.85 2.33
N PHE A 19 -11.71 1.09 3.20
CA PHE A 19 -11.49 2.40 3.79
C PHE A 19 -11.15 3.44 2.73
N LEU A 20 -10.19 3.13 1.86
CA LEU A 20 -9.79 4.04 0.79
C LEU A 20 -10.93 4.26 -0.22
N ALA A 21 -11.63 3.19 -0.59
CA ALA A 21 -12.78 3.29 -1.49
C ALA A 21 -13.90 4.14 -0.92
N SER A 22 -14.06 4.18 0.40
CA SER A 22 -15.09 5.00 1.06
C SER A 22 -14.87 6.50 0.86
N TYR A 23 -13.65 6.91 0.50
CA TYR A 23 -13.32 8.29 0.14
C TYR A 23 -13.48 8.57 -1.36
N GLY A 24 -14.03 7.61 -2.12
CA GLY A 24 -14.20 7.75 -3.56
C GLY A 24 -12.93 7.49 -4.37
N LEU A 25 -11.89 6.92 -3.75
CA LEU A 25 -10.64 6.62 -4.44
C LEU A 25 -10.78 5.36 -5.28
N ASP A 26 -10.13 5.35 -6.44
CA ASP A 26 -10.05 4.17 -7.31
C ASP A 26 -8.97 3.24 -6.76
N VAL A 27 -9.40 2.19 -6.09
CA VAL A 27 -8.52 1.21 -5.46
C VAL A 27 -8.87 -0.17 -5.96
N GLN A 28 -7.87 -0.93 -6.37
CA GLN A 28 -8.05 -2.30 -6.85
C GLN A 28 -7.10 -3.24 -6.12
N ARG A 29 -7.61 -4.42 -5.77
CA ARG A 29 -6.78 -5.49 -5.26
C ARG A 29 -6.07 -6.17 -6.40
N MET A 30 -4.76 -6.34 -6.28
CA MET A 30 -3.99 -7.05 -7.27
C MET A 30 -4.13 -8.57 -7.07
N PRO A 31 -4.13 -9.35 -8.16
CA PRO A 31 -4.18 -10.81 -8.04
C PRO A 31 -2.95 -11.32 -7.28
N PRO A 32 -3.07 -12.51 -6.64
CA PRO A 32 -1.92 -13.12 -6.00
C PRO A 32 -0.77 -13.24 -6.98
N ALA A 33 0.43 -12.86 -6.52
CA ALA A 33 1.60 -12.83 -7.37
C ALA A 33 2.02 -14.23 -7.78
N GLY A 34 2.22 -14.42 -9.08
CA GLY A 34 3.05 -15.50 -9.58
C GLY A 34 4.50 -15.05 -9.51
N SER A 35 5.12 -14.85 -10.69
CA SER A 35 6.50 -14.39 -10.79
C SER A 35 6.67 -12.88 -10.71
N LEU A 36 5.59 -12.10 -10.88
CA LEU A 36 5.63 -10.62 -10.91
C LEU A 36 4.72 -10.03 -9.84
N ASP A 37 5.32 -9.65 -8.71
CA ASP A 37 4.63 -8.94 -7.65
C ASP A 37 4.55 -7.45 -8.00
N VAL A 38 3.33 -6.93 -8.05
CA VAL A 38 3.02 -5.52 -8.33
C VAL A 38 2.27 -4.86 -7.17
N GLY A 39 2.41 -5.45 -5.98
CA GLY A 39 1.80 -4.97 -4.76
C GLY A 39 0.50 -5.67 -4.41
N ASP A 40 -0.01 -5.38 -3.22
CA ASP A 40 -1.29 -5.92 -2.74
C ASP A 40 -2.47 -5.16 -3.33
N LEU A 41 -2.37 -3.83 -3.37
CA LEU A 41 -3.39 -2.95 -3.92
C LEU A 41 -2.72 -1.94 -4.86
N GLN A 42 -3.51 -1.41 -5.80
CA GLN A 42 -3.12 -0.24 -6.58
C GLN A 42 -4.21 0.82 -6.46
N LEU A 43 -3.78 2.06 -6.35
CA LEU A 43 -4.65 3.20 -6.15
C LEU A 43 -4.30 4.28 -7.18
N THR A 44 -5.33 4.91 -7.72
CA THR A 44 -5.16 6.12 -8.53
C THR A 44 -5.62 7.30 -7.70
N ASP A 45 -4.75 8.29 -7.54
CA ASP A 45 -5.05 9.46 -6.72
C ASP A 45 -5.83 10.53 -7.50
N LYS A 46 -6.12 11.65 -6.83
CA LYS A 46 -6.89 12.75 -7.41
C LYS A 46 -6.24 13.40 -8.63
N ASP A 47 -4.92 13.27 -8.75
CA ASP A 47 -4.14 13.84 -9.85
C ASP A 47 -3.93 12.84 -11.00
N GLY A 48 -4.49 11.64 -10.87
CA GLY A 48 -4.36 10.57 -11.86
C GLY A 48 -3.09 9.74 -11.71
N ASP A 49 -2.30 9.95 -10.67
CA ASP A 49 -1.09 9.20 -10.42
C ASP A 49 -1.39 7.88 -9.73
N ARG A 50 -0.69 6.82 -10.15
CA ARG A 50 -0.86 5.50 -9.55
C ARG A 50 0.10 5.27 -8.40
N TRP A 51 -0.43 4.61 -7.39
CA TRP A 51 0.28 4.18 -6.20
C TRP A 51 0.25 2.67 -6.09
N VAL A 52 1.39 2.07 -5.84
CA VAL A 52 1.45 0.67 -5.38
C VAL A 52 1.37 0.67 -3.87
N ILE A 53 0.53 -0.18 -3.32
CA ILE A 53 0.32 -0.29 -1.89
C ILE A 53 0.67 -1.70 -1.44
N GLU A 54 1.55 -1.81 -0.45
CA GLU A 54 1.83 -3.02 0.30
C GLU A 54 1.20 -2.92 1.68
N CYS A 55 0.38 -3.90 2.02
CA CYS A 55 -0.28 -3.96 3.32
C CYS A 55 0.47 -4.90 4.25
N LYS A 56 0.80 -4.42 5.46
CA LYS A 56 1.53 -5.20 6.45
C LYS A 56 0.71 -5.29 7.74
N ALA A 57 0.39 -6.52 8.15
CA ALA A 57 -0.38 -6.79 9.36
C ALA A 57 0.47 -7.49 10.44
N THR A 58 1.71 -7.79 10.15
CA THR A 58 2.61 -8.50 11.07
C THR A 58 3.05 -7.60 12.23
N LYS A 59 3.34 -8.21 13.37
CA LYS A 59 3.73 -7.48 14.58
C LYS A 59 5.10 -6.83 14.45
N ALA A 60 6.04 -7.49 13.79
CA ALA A 60 7.38 -6.97 13.54
C ALA A 60 7.51 -6.61 12.05
N ILE A 61 7.95 -5.39 11.78
CA ILE A 61 8.09 -4.87 10.42
C ILE A 61 9.56 -4.57 10.14
N ASP A 62 10.11 -5.16 9.10
CA ASP A 62 11.36 -4.72 8.51
C ASP A 62 11.04 -3.56 7.56
N LEU A 63 11.15 -2.35 8.07
CA LEU A 63 10.73 -1.17 7.34
C LEU A 63 11.60 -0.93 6.10
N ALA A 64 12.90 -0.99 6.27
CA ALA A 64 13.84 -0.77 5.16
C ALA A 64 13.67 -1.82 4.06
N GLY A 65 13.59 -3.11 4.44
CA GLY A 65 13.36 -4.19 3.49
C GLY A 65 12.02 -4.06 2.78
N GLY A 66 10.98 -3.71 3.50
CA GLY A 66 9.64 -3.49 2.93
C GLY A 66 9.63 -2.36 1.91
N MET A 67 10.30 -1.25 2.20
CA MET A 67 10.40 -0.13 1.27
C MET A 67 11.22 -0.49 0.02
N ASN A 68 12.27 -1.29 0.17
CA ASN A 68 13.04 -1.77 -0.99
C ASN A 68 12.19 -2.68 -1.90
N GLU A 69 11.43 -3.59 -1.32
CA GLU A 69 10.51 -4.44 -2.08
C GLU A 69 9.45 -3.60 -2.81
N LEU A 70 8.91 -2.62 -2.12
CA LEU A 70 7.91 -1.71 -2.69
C LEU A 70 8.44 -1.00 -3.93
N ARG A 71 9.68 -0.55 -3.93
CA ARG A 71 10.30 0.11 -5.09
C ARG A 71 10.38 -0.82 -6.30
N VAL A 72 10.70 -2.09 -6.08
CA VAL A 72 10.72 -3.09 -7.15
C VAL A 72 9.33 -3.27 -7.74
N GLU A 73 8.33 -3.35 -6.89
CA GLU A 73 6.93 -3.47 -7.31
C GLU A 73 6.45 -2.25 -8.09
N GLN A 74 6.85 -1.04 -7.65
CA GLN A 74 6.55 0.20 -8.36
C GLN A 74 7.13 0.19 -9.78
N GLN A 75 8.37 -0.26 -9.92
CA GLN A 75 9.02 -0.35 -11.23
C GLN A 75 8.27 -1.33 -12.15
N ARG A 76 7.89 -2.48 -11.63
CA ARG A 76 7.11 -3.47 -12.38
C ARG A 76 5.75 -2.94 -12.82
N ALA A 77 5.10 -2.21 -11.94
CA ALA A 77 3.77 -1.63 -12.19
C ALA A 77 3.82 -0.35 -13.02
N GLY A 78 5.00 0.26 -13.17
CA GLY A 78 5.13 1.57 -13.80
C GLY A 78 4.43 2.67 -13.00
N ALA A 79 4.37 2.54 -11.66
CA ALA A 79 3.70 3.49 -10.78
C ALA A 79 4.70 4.49 -10.20
N PRO A 80 4.41 5.81 -10.23
CA PRO A 80 5.33 6.81 -9.72
C PRO A 80 5.47 6.81 -8.20
N PHE A 81 4.48 6.30 -7.49
CA PHE A 81 4.44 6.34 -6.03
C PHE A 81 4.19 4.97 -5.42
N GLY A 82 4.55 4.82 -4.16
CA GLY A 82 4.27 3.62 -3.39
C GLY A 82 4.16 3.91 -1.91
N ALA A 83 3.44 3.06 -1.20
CA ALA A 83 3.24 3.19 0.25
C ALA A 83 3.15 1.82 0.90
N LEU A 84 3.74 1.71 2.11
CA LEU A 84 3.43 0.63 3.03
C LEU A 84 2.28 1.10 3.90
N ILE A 85 1.26 0.28 4.06
CA ILE A 85 0.16 0.56 4.99
C ILE A 85 0.18 -0.50 6.07
N ILE A 86 0.52 -0.08 7.28
CA ILE A 86 0.81 -0.95 8.41
C ILE A 86 -0.35 -0.91 9.38
N LYS A 87 -0.85 -2.09 9.74
CA LYS A 87 -1.93 -2.21 10.71
C LYS A 87 -1.45 -1.77 12.10
N ARG A 88 -2.23 -0.90 12.73
CA ARG A 88 -2.03 -0.55 14.13
C ARG A 88 -2.95 -1.41 15.00
N ARG A 89 -2.37 -2.21 15.87
CA ARG A 89 -3.13 -3.14 16.73
C ARG A 89 -4.09 -2.38 17.64
N ASN A 90 -5.28 -2.94 17.81
CA ASN A 90 -6.32 -2.42 18.70
C ASN A 90 -6.80 -1.01 18.34
N HIS A 91 -6.68 -0.64 17.05
CA HIS A 91 -7.15 0.64 16.53
C HIS A 91 -7.95 0.43 15.26
N ASP A 92 -8.77 1.40 14.93
CA ASP A 92 -9.51 1.42 13.67
C ASP A 92 -8.58 1.43 12.47
N THR A 93 -9.08 0.99 11.33
CA THR A 93 -8.34 1.03 10.06
C THR A 93 -7.77 2.41 9.78
N SER A 94 -8.52 3.47 10.07
CA SER A 94 -8.09 4.86 9.86
C SER A 94 -6.84 5.25 10.67
N ARG A 95 -6.49 4.46 11.68
CA ARG A 95 -5.32 4.73 12.53
C ARG A 95 -4.09 3.91 12.12
N GLY A 96 -4.20 3.15 11.05
CA GLY A 96 -3.03 2.48 10.47
C GLY A 96 -1.99 3.50 10.03
N TYR A 97 -0.76 3.03 9.87
CA TYR A 97 0.35 3.89 9.47
C TYR A 97 0.57 3.82 7.97
N VAL A 98 0.77 4.96 7.34
CA VAL A 98 1.20 5.06 5.95
C VAL A 98 2.65 5.46 5.94
N VAL A 99 3.51 4.64 5.36
CA VAL A 99 4.94 4.91 5.24
C VAL A 99 5.26 5.11 3.76
N ILE A 100 5.80 6.29 3.46
CA ILE A 100 6.20 6.67 2.11
C ILE A 100 7.59 7.31 2.17
N ASP A 101 8.29 7.30 1.05
CA ASP A 101 9.56 8.03 0.96
C ASP A 101 9.32 9.53 1.11
N LEU A 102 10.27 10.22 1.72
CA LEU A 102 10.19 11.66 1.90
C LEU A 102 10.02 12.40 0.56
N GLY A 103 10.69 11.93 -0.49
CA GLY A 103 10.55 12.50 -1.83
C GLY A 103 9.13 12.37 -2.38
N ASP A 104 8.51 11.21 -2.22
CA ASP A 104 7.13 10.98 -2.65
C ASP A 104 6.16 11.86 -1.86
N PHE A 105 6.38 11.99 -0.56
CA PHE A 105 5.58 12.87 0.27
C PHE A 105 5.68 14.32 -0.22
N ALA A 106 6.90 14.80 -0.44
CA ALA A 106 7.11 16.16 -0.93
C ALA A 106 6.43 16.40 -2.27
N ALA A 107 6.51 15.42 -3.19
CA ALA A 107 5.88 15.53 -4.50
C ALA A 107 4.34 15.60 -4.41
N THR A 108 3.75 14.88 -3.44
CA THR A 108 2.29 14.87 -3.31
C THR A 108 1.72 16.10 -2.63
N VAL A 109 2.48 16.75 -1.75
CA VAL A 109 1.99 17.94 -1.03
C VAL A 109 2.44 19.24 -1.67
N SER A 110 3.35 19.19 -2.63
CA SER A 110 3.84 20.38 -3.34
C SER A 110 2.94 20.70 -4.53
N ASP A 111 2.66 21.98 -4.73
CA ASP A 111 1.99 22.46 -5.95
C ASP A 111 2.98 22.75 -7.08
N GLU A 112 4.27 22.63 -6.81
CA GLU A 112 5.29 22.90 -7.82
C GLU A 112 5.46 21.70 -8.76
N VAL A 113 5.51 22.01 -10.04
CA VAL A 113 5.86 21.05 -11.09
C VAL A 113 7.35 21.21 -11.36
N LEU A 114 8.12 20.20 -10.98
CA LEU A 114 9.57 20.19 -11.20
C LEU A 114 9.94 19.65 -12.59
#